data_6657f0c592acba5d081cbdb8fc21db35
#
_entry.id   6657f0c592acba5d081cbdb8fc21db35
#
_cell.length_a   1.000
_cell.length_b   1.000
_cell.length_c   1.000
_cell.angle_alpha   90.00
_cell.angle_beta   90.00
_cell.angle_gamma   90.00
#
_symmetry.space_group_name_H-M   'P 1'
#
loop_
_entity.id
_entity.type
_entity.pdbx_description
1 polymer ?
#
loop_
_entity_poly.entity_id
_entity_poly.type
_entity_poly.pdbx_seq_one_letter_code
_entity_poly.pdbx_strand_id
1 'polypeptide(L)'
;LKDEFDNVMIYVDEAHAIGVFGHEGLGMCVDSGILEKTDILVGTLGKACGSPGAFSVTSDIMKAYITNTARSLIFSTAIAPVNAAWSLMMLEKLASMDGERANLKKISDIFRKGIEHITGTPNPSRSAIVPLMTGNASRAASVSENLEAHGILALPIRRPTVPPGGERIR
;
A
#
# COMPACT_ATOMS: atom_id res chain seq x y z
N LEU A 1 12.20 9.85 -16.02
CA LEU A 1 11.20 9.62 -17.08
C LEU A 1 10.66 10.95 -17.59
N LYS A 2 9.98 11.78 -16.77
CA LYS A 2 9.45 13.08 -17.22
C LYS A 2 10.54 14.07 -17.69
N ASP A 3 11.72 13.97 -17.16
CA ASP A 3 12.86 14.81 -17.59
C ASP A 3 13.44 14.33 -18.95
N GLU A 4 13.03 13.16 -19.44
CA GLU A 4 13.52 12.54 -20.68
C GLU A 4 12.44 12.44 -21.78
N PHE A 5 11.14 12.47 -21.37
CA PHE A 5 10.02 12.27 -22.28
C PHE A 5 8.88 13.23 -21.96
N ASP A 6 8.53 14.08 -22.91
CA ASP A 6 7.49 15.12 -22.75
C ASP A 6 6.05 14.58 -22.68
N ASN A 7 5.83 13.34 -23.15
CA ASN A 7 4.50 12.72 -23.26
C ASN A 7 4.22 11.63 -22.24
N VAL A 8 4.95 11.62 -21.12
CA VAL A 8 4.76 10.65 -20.02
C VAL A 8 3.88 11.25 -18.94
N MET A 9 2.87 10.49 -18.54
CA MET A 9 2.10 10.74 -17.32
C MET A 9 2.49 9.73 -16.24
N ILE A 10 2.69 10.22 -15.02
CA ILE A 10 3.02 9.39 -13.85
C ILE A 10 1.76 9.22 -13.00
N TYR A 11 1.29 7.98 -12.94
CA TYR A 11 0.23 7.53 -12.03
C TYR A 11 0.84 6.71 -10.90
N VAL A 12 0.56 7.07 -9.65
CA VAL A 12 1.08 6.36 -8.47
C VAL A 12 -0.08 5.91 -7.59
N ASP A 13 -0.11 4.62 -7.27
CA ASP A 13 -1.01 4.05 -6.28
C ASP A 13 -0.29 3.99 -4.91
N GLU A 14 -0.70 4.86 -4.01
CA GLU A 14 -0.19 4.97 -2.63
C GLU A 14 -1.03 4.19 -1.61
N ALA A 15 -1.86 3.25 -2.06
CA ALA A 15 -2.80 2.54 -1.18
C ALA A 15 -2.14 1.84 0.01
N HIS A 16 -0.88 1.46 -0.09
CA HIS A 16 -0.08 0.87 0.99
C HIS A 16 0.91 1.85 1.63
N ALA A 17 0.97 3.09 1.16
CA ALA A 17 1.97 4.06 1.62
C ALA A 17 1.37 5.18 2.47
N ILE A 18 0.14 5.61 2.17
CA ILE A 18 -0.59 6.61 2.98
C ILE A 18 -0.72 6.12 4.43
N GLY A 19 -0.35 6.99 5.37
CA GLY A 19 -0.32 6.74 6.80
C GLY A 19 0.95 6.00 7.29
N VAL A 20 1.75 5.44 6.37
CA VAL A 20 2.91 4.58 6.68
C VAL A 20 4.25 5.24 6.34
N PHE A 21 4.33 5.90 5.20
CA PHE A 21 5.56 6.51 4.68
C PHE A 21 5.43 8.03 4.56
N GLY A 22 6.58 8.69 4.51
CA GLY A 22 6.69 10.11 4.31
C GLY A 22 6.39 10.94 5.56
N HIS A 23 6.71 12.22 5.49
CA HIS A 23 6.37 13.20 6.51
C HIS A 23 4.86 13.19 6.75
N GLU A 24 4.43 13.16 8.01
CA GLU A 24 3.02 13.08 8.42
C GLU A 24 2.24 11.88 7.84
N GLY A 25 2.92 10.89 7.27
CA GLY A 25 2.29 9.75 6.61
C GLY A 25 1.70 10.06 5.24
N LEU A 26 2.18 11.09 4.56
CA LEU A 26 1.67 11.55 3.26
C LEU A 26 2.05 10.66 2.07
N GLY A 27 2.82 9.59 2.30
CA GLY A 27 3.12 8.58 1.29
C GLY A 27 4.53 8.64 0.70
N MET A 28 4.79 7.72 -0.21
CA MET A 28 6.11 7.55 -0.84
C MET A 28 6.46 8.66 -1.83
N CYS A 29 5.48 9.28 -2.49
CA CYS A 29 5.74 10.40 -3.39
C CYS A 29 6.32 11.60 -2.64
N VAL A 30 5.86 11.84 -1.41
CA VAL A 30 6.40 12.87 -0.52
C VAL A 30 7.78 12.46 -0.01
N ASP A 31 7.93 11.21 0.46
CA ASP A 31 9.19 10.68 0.98
C ASP A 31 10.31 10.71 -0.08
N SER A 32 9.97 10.46 -1.33
CA SER A 32 10.89 10.46 -2.47
C SER A 32 11.07 11.82 -3.16
N GLY A 33 10.35 12.86 -2.73
CA GLY A 33 10.41 14.19 -3.33
C GLY A 33 9.90 14.27 -4.77
N ILE A 34 8.97 13.38 -5.16
CA ILE A 34 8.43 13.30 -6.52
C ILE A 34 6.96 13.72 -6.64
N LEU A 35 6.37 14.25 -5.57
CA LEU A 35 4.95 14.61 -5.56
C LEU A 35 4.60 15.58 -6.71
N GLU A 36 5.40 16.64 -6.90
CA GLU A 36 5.19 17.64 -7.96
C GLU A 36 5.35 17.08 -9.38
N LYS A 37 6.01 15.93 -9.53
CA LYS A 37 6.18 15.24 -10.82
C LYS A 37 5.08 14.19 -11.07
N THR A 38 4.24 13.92 -10.07
CA THR A 38 3.15 12.93 -10.15
C THR A 38 1.89 13.59 -10.70
N ASP A 39 1.34 13.05 -11.80
CA ASP A 39 0.13 13.61 -12.42
C ASP A 39 -1.14 13.14 -11.74
N ILE A 40 -1.17 11.89 -11.31
CA ILE A 40 -2.29 11.29 -10.59
C ILE A 40 -1.72 10.45 -9.44
N LEU A 41 -2.07 10.81 -8.22
CA LEU A 41 -1.82 10.02 -7.03
C LEU A 41 -3.13 9.45 -6.53
N VAL A 42 -3.18 8.16 -6.22
CA VAL A 42 -4.35 7.51 -5.64
C VAL A 42 -4.01 6.96 -4.26
N GLY A 43 -4.85 7.26 -3.29
CA GLY A 43 -4.80 6.70 -1.95
C GLY A 43 -6.11 6.02 -1.57
N THR A 44 -6.05 5.07 -0.64
CA THR A 44 -7.23 4.41 -0.09
C THR A 44 -7.45 4.77 1.37
N LEU A 45 -8.69 4.92 1.74
CA LEU A 45 -9.11 5.09 3.13
C LEU A 45 -9.30 3.72 3.83
N GLY A 46 -9.33 2.62 3.08
CA GLY A 46 -9.63 1.28 3.58
C GLY A 46 -8.50 0.59 4.36
N LYS A 47 -7.32 1.18 4.43
CA LYS A 47 -6.15 0.61 5.12
C LYS A 47 -5.82 1.42 6.38
N ALA A 48 -4.93 2.37 6.30
CA ALA A 48 -4.49 3.15 7.47
C ALA A 48 -5.61 3.94 8.14
N CYS A 49 -6.61 4.42 7.39
CA CYS A 49 -7.74 5.16 7.95
C CYS A 49 -8.88 4.26 8.45
N GLY A 50 -8.90 2.97 8.11
CA GLY A 50 -9.96 2.04 8.52
C GLY A 50 -11.37 2.46 8.10
N SER A 51 -11.52 3.09 6.92
CA SER A 51 -12.76 3.63 6.38
C SER A 51 -12.96 3.22 4.92
N PRO A 52 -14.17 2.97 4.44
CA PRO A 52 -14.39 2.74 3.02
C PRO A 52 -14.10 4.01 2.21
N GLY A 53 -13.68 3.79 0.95
CA GLY A 53 -13.43 4.86 0.01
C GLY A 53 -11.97 4.99 -0.42
N ALA A 54 -11.77 5.86 -1.38
CA ALA A 54 -10.47 6.21 -1.92
C ALA A 54 -10.50 7.67 -2.37
N PHE A 55 -9.34 8.23 -2.63
CA PHE A 55 -9.21 9.58 -3.17
C PHE A 55 -8.15 9.60 -4.26
N SER A 56 -8.25 10.57 -5.15
CA SER A 56 -7.19 10.89 -6.09
C SER A 56 -6.79 12.36 -5.97
N VAL A 57 -5.49 12.62 -6.05
CA VAL A 57 -4.90 13.94 -6.11
C VAL A 57 -4.36 14.15 -7.51
N THR A 58 -4.73 15.26 -8.14
CA THR A 58 -4.35 15.57 -9.52
C THR A 58 -4.55 17.07 -9.80
N SER A 59 -4.16 17.54 -11.00
CA SER A 59 -4.42 18.93 -11.41
C SER A 59 -5.92 19.22 -11.57
N ASP A 60 -6.30 20.50 -11.46
CA ASP A 60 -7.71 20.90 -11.62
C ASP A 60 -8.29 20.52 -13.01
N ILE A 61 -7.48 20.60 -14.05
CA ILE A 61 -7.89 20.20 -15.41
C ILE A 61 -8.20 18.70 -15.44
N MET A 62 -7.31 17.88 -14.90
CA MET A 62 -7.50 16.43 -14.84
C MET A 62 -8.68 16.06 -13.95
N LYS A 63 -8.85 16.72 -12.80
CA LYS A 63 -10.00 16.55 -11.90
C LYS A 63 -11.31 16.84 -12.63
N ALA A 64 -11.40 17.97 -13.36
CA ALA A 64 -12.57 18.31 -14.15
C ALA A 64 -12.86 17.26 -15.22
N TYR A 65 -11.83 16.80 -15.92
CA TYR A 65 -11.95 15.73 -16.93
C TYR A 65 -12.47 14.43 -16.31
N ILE A 66 -11.84 13.93 -15.26
CA ILE A 66 -12.23 12.68 -14.59
C ILE A 66 -13.67 12.78 -14.06
N THR A 67 -14.05 13.89 -13.43
CA THR A 67 -15.39 14.10 -12.88
C THR A 67 -16.49 13.99 -13.96
N ASN A 68 -16.19 14.40 -15.18
CA ASN A 68 -17.16 14.39 -16.29
C ASN A 68 -17.10 13.16 -17.20
N THR A 69 -16.05 12.34 -17.10
CA THR A 69 -15.82 11.22 -18.04
C THR A 69 -15.70 9.85 -17.35
N ALA A 70 -15.27 9.81 -16.09
CA ALA A 70 -15.07 8.53 -15.39
C ALA A 70 -16.42 7.91 -14.98
N ARG A 71 -16.84 6.91 -15.73
CA ARG A 71 -18.14 6.21 -15.49
C ARG A 71 -18.23 5.64 -14.08
N SER A 72 -17.17 5.09 -13.55
CA SER A 72 -17.10 4.56 -12.19
C SER A 72 -17.34 5.62 -11.11
N LEU A 73 -16.97 6.87 -11.37
CA LEU A 73 -17.24 8.00 -10.48
C LEU A 73 -18.69 8.51 -10.65
N ILE A 74 -19.12 8.73 -11.90
CA ILE A 74 -20.44 9.30 -12.22
C ILE A 74 -21.57 8.41 -11.70
N PHE A 75 -21.44 7.09 -11.83
CA PHE A 75 -22.46 6.11 -11.45
C PHE A 75 -22.22 5.48 -10.07
N SER A 76 -21.36 6.06 -9.26
CA SER A 76 -21.06 5.60 -7.91
C SER A 76 -21.85 6.40 -6.88
N THR A 77 -22.33 5.72 -5.84
CA THR A 77 -22.95 6.38 -4.69
C THR A 77 -21.84 7.01 -3.83
N ALA A 78 -22.10 8.21 -3.33
CA ALA A 78 -21.20 8.88 -2.40
C ALA A 78 -21.01 8.07 -1.10
N ILE A 79 -19.84 8.23 -0.46
CA ILE A 79 -19.59 7.63 0.86
C ILE A 79 -20.55 8.24 1.90
N ALA A 80 -20.95 7.43 2.89
CA ALA A 80 -21.82 7.90 3.95
C ALA A 80 -21.15 9.02 4.76
N PRO A 81 -21.91 10.05 5.23
CA PRO A 81 -21.35 11.17 5.99
C PRO A 81 -20.55 10.74 7.23
N VAL A 82 -20.96 9.69 7.92
CA VAL A 82 -20.23 9.15 9.08
C VAL A 82 -18.85 8.65 8.68
N ASN A 83 -18.71 8.02 7.50
CA ASN A 83 -17.41 7.55 7.00
C ASN A 83 -16.53 8.73 6.56
N ALA A 84 -17.12 9.79 6.02
CA ALA A 84 -16.38 11.01 5.69
C ALA A 84 -15.85 11.70 6.95
N ALA A 85 -16.68 11.83 7.99
CA ALA A 85 -16.27 12.39 9.28
C ALA A 85 -15.18 11.54 9.96
N TRP A 86 -15.33 10.22 9.97
CA TRP A 86 -14.30 9.30 10.45
C TRP A 86 -12.98 9.45 9.69
N SER A 87 -13.04 9.49 8.35
CA SER A 87 -11.85 9.62 7.51
C SER A 87 -11.12 10.93 7.77
N LEU A 88 -11.84 12.05 7.95
CA LEU A 88 -11.25 13.35 8.29
C LEU A 88 -10.50 13.27 9.63
N MET A 89 -11.17 12.77 10.67
CA MET A 89 -10.55 12.59 11.98
C MET A 89 -9.30 11.70 11.92
N MET A 90 -9.36 10.62 11.14
CA MET A 90 -8.22 9.70 11.00
C MET A 90 -7.06 10.33 10.23
N LEU A 91 -7.32 11.09 9.17
CA LEU A 91 -6.27 11.80 8.44
C LEU A 91 -5.55 12.83 9.32
N GLU A 92 -6.31 13.61 10.10
CA GLU A 92 -5.73 14.54 11.08
C GLU A 92 -4.89 13.81 12.15
N LYS A 93 -5.38 12.68 12.65
CA LYS A 93 -4.64 11.85 13.62
C LYS A 93 -3.38 11.26 13.04
N LEU A 94 -3.44 10.71 11.83
CA LEU A 94 -2.29 10.10 11.16
C LEU A 94 -1.11 11.07 11.01
N ALA A 95 -1.36 12.36 10.80
CA ALA A 95 -0.30 13.36 10.71
C ALA A 95 0.58 13.40 11.97
N SER A 96 0.01 13.17 13.15
CA SER A 96 0.72 13.19 14.44
C SER A 96 1.33 11.86 14.89
N MET A 97 1.23 10.78 14.08
CA MET A 97 1.63 9.41 14.47
C MET A 97 3.06 9.03 14.04
N ASP A 98 4.02 9.93 14.17
CA ASP A 98 5.42 9.65 13.81
C ASP A 98 6.07 8.58 14.71
N GLY A 99 5.69 8.54 15.98
CA GLY A 99 6.15 7.53 16.91
C GLY A 99 5.72 6.12 16.52
N GLU A 100 4.46 5.96 16.11
CA GLU A 100 3.90 4.70 15.63
C GLU A 100 4.53 4.27 14.30
N ARG A 101 4.77 5.19 13.36
CA ARG A 101 5.50 4.92 12.13
C ARG A 101 6.93 4.45 12.40
N ALA A 102 7.64 5.11 13.30
CA ALA A 102 8.99 4.70 13.70
C ALA A 102 8.99 3.31 14.34
N ASN A 103 8.02 3.01 15.21
CA ASN A 103 7.86 1.69 15.81
C ASN A 103 7.52 0.63 14.76
N LEU A 104 6.59 0.91 13.83
CA LEU A 104 6.25 0.00 12.73
C LEU A 104 7.50 -0.33 11.89
N LYS A 105 8.30 0.67 11.56
CA LYS A 105 9.56 0.45 10.84
C LYS A 105 10.51 -0.46 11.64
N LYS A 106 10.69 -0.20 12.93
CA LYS A 106 11.55 -0.99 13.80
C LYS A 106 11.13 -2.46 13.86
N ILE A 107 9.85 -2.74 14.13
CA ILE A 107 9.36 -4.13 14.21
C ILE A 107 9.41 -4.83 12.85
N SER A 108 9.15 -4.12 11.75
CA SER A 108 9.26 -4.65 10.40
C SER A 108 10.72 -5.03 10.06
N ASP A 109 11.68 -4.19 10.45
CA ASP A 109 13.11 -4.46 10.27
C ASP A 109 13.57 -5.69 11.07
N ILE A 110 13.10 -5.83 12.31
CA ILE A 110 13.40 -7.01 13.15
C ILE A 110 12.83 -8.28 12.50
N PHE A 111 11.57 -8.24 12.10
CA PHE A 111 10.90 -9.39 11.47
C PHE A 111 11.57 -9.79 10.15
N ARG A 112 11.89 -8.81 9.29
CA ARG A 112 12.59 -9.04 8.03
C ARG A 112 13.95 -9.71 8.24
N LYS A 113 14.77 -9.20 9.17
CA LYS A 113 16.06 -9.80 9.52
C LYS A 113 15.91 -11.23 10.05
N GLY A 114 14.86 -11.52 10.83
CA GLY A 114 14.53 -12.86 11.26
C GLY A 114 14.24 -13.80 10.10
N ILE A 115 13.43 -13.38 9.15
CA ILE A 115 13.14 -14.15 7.93
C ILE A 115 14.41 -14.36 7.09
N GLU A 116 15.23 -13.32 6.90
CA GLU A 116 16.50 -13.43 6.18
C GLU A 116 17.48 -14.41 6.85
N HIS A 117 17.55 -14.39 8.18
CA HIS A 117 18.37 -15.33 8.95
C HIS A 117 17.94 -16.79 8.76
N ILE A 118 16.61 -17.04 8.82
CA ILE A 118 16.04 -18.40 8.67
C ILE A 118 16.17 -18.89 7.23
N THR A 119 15.97 -18.03 6.24
CA THR A 119 15.96 -18.43 4.82
C THR A 119 17.35 -18.40 4.17
N GLY A 120 18.31 -17.72 4.78
CA GLY A 120 19.63 -17.49 4.22
C GLY A 120 19.65 -16.57 2.98
N THR A 121 18.53 -15.90 2.69
CA THR A 121 18.38 -15.04 1.49
C THR A 121 17.87 -13.66 1.86
N PRO A 122 18.34 -12.58 1.19
CA PRO A 122 17.81 -11.24 1.40
C PRO A 122 16.31 -11.17 1.09
N ASN A 123 15.55 -10.47 1.91
CA ASN A 123 14.13 -10.27 1.69
C ASN A 123 13.91 -9.13 0.67
N PRO A 124 13.03 -9.31 -0.32
CA PRO A 124 12.82 -8.30 -1.37
C PRO A 124 12.06 -7.05 -0.87
N SER A 125 11.43 -7.11 0.31
CA SER A 125 10.64 -6.00 0.84
C SER A 125 11.48 -5.02 1.65
N ARG A 126 11.09 -3.74 1.56
CA ARG A 126 11.57 -2.66 2.45
C ARG A 126 10.45 -2.00 3.24
N SER A 127 9.26 -2.63 3.25
CA SER A 127 8.06 -2.13 3.91
C SER A 127 7.66 -2.99 5.11
N ALA A 128 6.53 -2.66 5.73
CA ALA A 128 5.91 -3.47 6.77
C ALA A 128 5.31 -4.79 6.25
N ILE A 129 5.21 -4.95 4.92
CA ILE A 129 4.78 -6.19 4.28
C ILE A 129 6.03 -7.02 4.00
N VAL A 130 6.26 -8.07 4.78
CA VAL A 130 7.47 -8.91 4.68
C VAL A 130 7.08 -10.29 4.14
N PRO A 131 7.30 -10.58 2.85
CA PRO A 131 6.95 -11.86 2.25
C PRO A 131 7.96 -12.95 2.64
N LEU A 132 7.45 -14.17 2.89
CA LEU A 132 8.25 -15.39 2.91
C LEU A 132 8.09 -16.08 1.53
N MET A 133 9.12 -16.01 0.70
CA MET A 133 9.09 -16.59 -0.64
C MET A 133 9.08 -18.11 -0.60
N THR A 134 8.16 -18.73 -1.32
CA THR A 134 7.98 -20.20 -1.34
C THR A 134 8.27 -20.80 -2.71
N GLY A 135 8.21 -20.02 -3.79
CA GLY A 135 8.56 -20.40 -5.15
C GLY A 135 7.51 -21.24 -5.90
N ASN A 136 6.54 -21.84 -5.20
CA ASN A 136 5.41 -22.53 -5.82
C ASN A 136 4.17 -22.58 -4.94
N ALA A 137 3.02 -22.82 -5.55
CA ALA A 137 1.72 -22.75 -4.90
C ALA A 137 1.48 -23.86 -3.85
N SER A 138 1.97 -25.06 -4.11
CA SER A 138 1.85 -26.19 -3.18
C SER A 138 2.62 -25.91 -1.88
N ARG A 139 3.86 -25.46 -2.00
CA ARG A 139 4.67 -25.09 -0.85
C ARG A 139 4.06 -23.90 -0.07
N ALA A 140 3.51 -22.92 -0.78
CA ALA A 140 2.83 -21.81 -0.12
C ALA A 140 1.64 -22.30 0.72
N ALA A 141 0.81 -23.21 0.20
CA ALA A 141 -0.32 -23.78 0.92
C ALA A 141 0.16 -24.58 2.15
N SER A 142 1.09 -25.51 1.97
CA SER A 142 1.61 -26.34 3.06
C SER A 142 2.26 -25.53 4.19
N VAL A 143 3.03 -24.47 3.84
CA VAL A 143 3.61 -23.59 4.86
C VAL A 143 2.53 -22.81 5.61
N SER A 144 1.50 -22.30 4.89
CA SER A 144 0.36 -21.62 5.52
C SER A 144 -0.38 -22.52 6.51
N GLU A 145 -0.72 -23.74 6.11
CA GLU A 145 -1.38 -24.74 6.98
C GLU A 145 -0.53 -25.09 8.21
N ASN A 146 0.77 -25.25 8.02
CA ASN A 146 1.69 -25.53 9.13
C ASN A 146 1.77 -24.36 10.12
N LEU A 147 1.86 -23.12 9.63
CA LEU A 147 1.83 -21.92 10.47
C LEU A 147 0.51 -21.81 11.25
N GLU A 148 -0.62 -22.08 10.61
CA GLU A 148 -1.94 -22.06 11.23
C GLU A 148 -2.05 -23.10 12.35
N ALA A 149 -1.53 -24.31 12.14
CA ALA A 149 -1.47 -25.35 13.17
C ALA A 149 -0.65 -24.94 14.40
N HIS A 150 0.26 -23.96 14.26
CA HIS A 150 1.04 -23.36 15.34
C HIS A 150 0.46 -22.01 15.84
N GLY A 151 -0.77 -21.68 15.46
CA GLY A 151 -1.46 -20.45 15.89
C GLY A 151 -1.04 -19.18 15.15
N ILE A 152 -0.35 -19.30 14.01
CA ILE A 152 0.09 -18.16 13.19
C ILE A 152 -0.75 -18.11 11.91
N LEU A 153 -1.68 -17.15 11.81
CA LEU A 153 -2.45 -16.92 10.60
C LEU A 153 -1.61 -16.13 9.59
N ALA A 154 -1.23 -16.78 8.50
CA ALA A 154 -0.50 -16.15 7.40
C ALA A 154 -0.99 -16.73 6.06
N LEU A 155 -1.33 -15.85 5.11
CA LEU A 155 -2.04 -16.25 3.89
C LEU A 155 -1.09 -16.61 2.75
N PRO A 156 -1.37 -17.72 2.01
CA PRO A 156 -0.62 -18.09 0.84
C PRO A 156 -1.05 -17.23 -0.36
N ILE A 157 -0.13 -16.47 -0.92
CA ILE A 157 -0.33 -15.71 -2.15
C ILE A 157 0.18 -16.53 -3.32
N ARG A 158 -0.72 -16.84 -4.26
CA ARG A 158 -0.50 -17.76 -5.39
C ARG A 158 -0.97 -17.11 -6.69
N ARG A 159 -0.73 -17.79 -7.81
CA ARG A 159 -1.36 -17.40 -9.09
C ARG A 159 -2.89 -17.40 -8.99
N PRO A 160 -3.56 -16.49 -9.68
CA PRO A 160 -3.07 -15.47 -10.62
C PRO A 160 -2.56 -14.17 -9.97
N THR A 161 -2.60 -14.04 -8.65
CA THR A 161 -2.23 -12.81 -7.92
C THR A 161 -0.74 -12.45 -8.08
N VAL A 162 0.10 -13.45 -8.27
CA VAL A 162 1.54 -13.28 -8.48
C VAL A 162 2.01 -14.11 -9.68
N PRO A 163 3.10 -13.72 -10.37
CA PRO A 163 3.66 -14.51 -11.47
C PRO A 163 4.26 -15.83 -10.97
N PRO A 164 4.52 -16.79 -11.89
CA PRO A 164 5.20 -18.04 -11.57
C PRO A 164 6.53 -17.79 -10.85
N GLY A 165 6.80 -18.55 -9.77
CA GLY A 165 7.98 -18.37 -8.91
C GLY A 165 7.86 -17.21 -7.90
N GLY A 166 6.80 -16.41 -8.01
CA GLY A 166 6.50 -15.32 -7.08
C GLY A 166 5.60 -15.71 -5.90
N GLU A 167 5.26 -16.98 -5.78
CA GLU A 167 4.41 -17.50 -4.71
C GLU A 167 5.09 -17.32 -3.35
N ARG A 168 4.29 -16.89 -2.36
CA ARG A 168 4.79 -16.47 -1.04
C ARG A 168 3.73 -16.59 0.05
N ILE A 169 4.17 -16.56 1.28
CA ILE A 169 3.32 -16.26 2.45
C ILE A 169 3.39 -14.75 2.73
N ARG A 170 2.26 -14.18 3.11
CA ARG A 170 2.15 -12.77 3.46
C ARG A 170 1.28 -12.57 4.70
#